data_0169b6d580bc210d23afb1e14a45900a
#
_entry.id   0169b6d580bc210d23afb1e14a45900a
#
_cell.length_a   1.000
_cell.length_b   1.000
_cell.length_c   1.000
_cell.angle_alpha   90.00
_cell.angle_beta   90.00
_cell.angle_gamma   90.00
#
_symmetry.space_group_name_H-M   'P 1'
#
loop_
_entity.id
_entity.type
_entity.pdbx_description
1 polymer ?
#
loop_
_entity_poly.entity_id
_entity_poly.type
_entity_poly.pdbx_seq_one_letter_code
_entity_poly.pdbx_strand_id
1 'polypeptide(L)'
;MKIIGLVMLFAVSAFAQVPPDIATAACGPAKVSFNVKLDKSQHALAQPEPGRAWVYFIQEKGSDALGVTTMIGLDGTWVGANKNSSYFGVPVEPGEHHMCANVQSYRGHAVGLVHFTAEAGKVYYFNARVVYGEQAKANLFLGAADSDQAKYLIASFPLSVSTPEK
;
A
#
# COMPACT_ATOMS: atom_id res chain seq x y z
N MET A 1 69.03 15.44 -20.05
CA MET A 1 68.33 14.82 -18.88
C MET A 1 66.85 15.05 -19.09
N LYS A 2 66.07 14.04 -19.55
CA LYS A 2 64.64 14.12 -19.83
C LYS A 2 63.90 13.56 -18.62
N ILE A 3 63.10 14.39 -17.94
CA ILE A 3 62.25 14.01 -16.82
C ILE A 3 60.92 13.57 -17.43
N ILE A 4 60.61 12.26 -17.37
CA ILE A 4 59.32 11.70 -17.76
C ILE A 4 58.37 11.80 -16.54
N GLY A 5 57.41 12.72 -16.60
CA GLY A 5 56.39 12.86 -15.57
C GLY A 5 55.39 11.71 -15.71
N LEU A 6 55.27 10.88 -14.67
CA LEU A 6 54.29 9.81 -14.55
C LEU A 6 52.95 10.41 -14.07
N VAL A 7 51.99 10.50 -14.95
CA VAL A 7 50.60 10.92 -14.59
C VAL A 7 49.86 9.68 -14.02
N MET A 8 49.63 9.65 -12.72
CA MET A 8 48.77 8.66 -12.08
C MET A 8 47.31 9.07 -12.29
N LEU A 9 46.57 8.32 -13.13
CA LEU A 9 45.11 8.40 -13.21
C LEU A 9 44.53 7.67 -12.01
N PHE A 10 43.91 8.42 -11.11
CA PHE A 10 43.06 7.87 -10.06
C PHE A 10 41.71 7.52 -10.72
N ALA A 11 41.42 6.25 -10.87
CA ALA A 11 40.08 5.76 -11.22
C ALA A 11 39.19 5.94 -9.98
N VAL A 12 38.29 6.93 -10.03
CA VAL A 12 37.23 7.08 -9.04
C VAL A 12 36.19 5.99 -9.32
N SER A 13 36.21 4.94 -8.50
CA SER A 13 35.17 3.91 -8.52
C SER A 13 33.86 4.56 -8.03
N ALA A 14 32.95 4.88 -8.92
CA ALA A 14 31.60 5.25 -8.58
C ALA A 14 30.93 4.01 -7.95
N PHE A 15 30.78 3.98 -6.64
CA PHE A 15 29.91 3.02 -5.97
C PHE A 15 28.49 3.32 -6.44
N ALA A 16 27.93 2.44 -7.25
CA ALA A 16 26.51 2.45 -7.58
C ALA A 16 25.75 2.29 -6.25
N GLN A 17 25.12 3.36 -5.78
CA GLN A 17 24.21 3.29 -4.64
C GLN A 17 23.08 2.36 -5.05
N VAL A 18 22.87 1.28 -4.28
CA VAL A 18 21.69 0.43 -4.42
C VAL A 18 20.47 1.34 -4.20
N PRO A 19 19.52 1.40 -5.15
CA PRO A 19 18.33 2.21 -4.95
C PRO A 19 17.65 1.79 -3.64
N PRO A 20 17.11 2.74 -2.85
CA PRO A 20 16.34 2.37 -1.67
C PRO A 20 15.26 1.37 -2.11
N ASP A 21 15.06 0.32 -1.34
CA ASP A 21 14.04 -0.67 -1.63
C ASP A 21 12.70 0.04 -1.80
N ILE A 22 12.13 -0.02 -3.02
CA ILE A 22 10.88 0.65 -3.38
C ILE A 22 9.75 0.23 -2.43
N ALA A 23 9.78 -1.02 -1.96
CA ALA A 23 8.84 -1.50 -0.97
C ALA A 23 9.00 -0.75 0.37
N THR A 24 10.24 -0.44 0.79
CA THR A 24 10.49 0.34 2.00
C THR A 24 10.03 1.79 1.85
N ALA A 25 10.14 2.38 0.67
CA ALA A 25 9.70 3.75 0.41
C ALA A 25 8.16 3.88 0.41
N ALA A 26 7.44 2.86 0.00
CA ALA A 26 5.97 2.86 -0.10
C ALA A 26 5.30 2.29 1.15
N CYS A 27 5.86 1.23 1.74
CA CYS A 27 5.38 0.60 2.97
C CYS A 27 5.81 1.39 4.20
N GLY A 28 5.45 0.97 5.37
CA GLY A 28 5.98 1.48 6.63
C GLY A 28 7.13 0.60 7.14
N PRO A 29 7.64 0.92 8.34
CA PRO A 29 8.70 0.14 9.00
C PRO A 29 8.33 -1.34 9.11
N ALA A 30 9.36 -2.21 9.03
CA ALA A 30 9.19 -3.63 9.25
C ALA A 30 8.66 -3.92 10.68
N LYS A 31 7.99 -5.08 10.84
CA LYS A 31 7.49 -5.60 12.13
C LYS A 31 6.37 -4.78 12.79
N VAL A 32 5.48 -4.23 12.00
CA VAL A 32 4.21 -3.67 12.48
C VAL A 32 3.12 -4.70 12.23
N SER A 33 2.22 -4.88 13.19
CA SER A 33 0.96 -5.61 13.03
C SER A 33 -0.21 -4.72 13.43
N PHE A 34 -1.40 -5.10 12.99
CA PHE A 34 -2.63 -4.34 13.28
C PHE A 34 -3.69 -5.24 13.88
N ASN A 35 -4.30 -4.76 14.96
CA ASN A 35 -5.59 -5.27 15.40
C ASN A 35 -6.67 -4.61 14.55
N VAL A 36 -7.52 -5.42 13.91
CA VAL A 36 -8.57 -4.93 13.00
C VAL A 36 -9.94 -5.35 13.51
N LYS A 37 -10.80 -4.37 13.76
CA LYS A 37 -12.22 -4.54 14.08
C LYS A 37 -13.05 -4.16 12.86
N LEU A 38 -14.13 -4.88 12.61
CA LEU A 38 -15.06 -4.60 11.52
C LEU A 38 -16.32 -3.93 12.08
N ASP A 39 -16.53 -2.68 11.68
CA ASP A 39 -17.76 -1.95 11.97
C ASP A 39 -18.77 -2.19 10.83
N LYS A 40 -19.89 -2.83 11.18
CA LYS A 40 -20.95 -3.19 10.24
C LYS A 40 -22.04 -2.12 10.12
N SER A 41 -21.93 -1.02 10.85
CA SER A 41 -22.84 0.10 10.67
C SER A 41 -22.65 0.74 9.28
N GLN A 42 -23.70 1.38 8.78
CA GLN A 42 -23.61 2.07 7.50
C GLN A 42 -22.83 3.39 7.66
N HIS A 43 -21.84 3.58 6.79
CA HIS A 43 -21.04 4.80 6.78
C HIS A 43 -21.27 5.57 5.47
N ALA A 44 -21.50 6.86 5.58
CA ALA A 44 -21.52 7.73 4.42
C ALA A 44 -20.12 7.81 3.79
N LEU A 45 -20.05 7.94 2.47
CA LEU A 45 -18.79 8.21 1.79
C LEU A 45 -18.24 9.55 2.25
N ALA A 46 -17.01 9.56 2.75
CA ALA A 46 -16.33 10.78 3.13
C ALA A 46 -16.13 11.68 1.90
N GLN A 47 -16.29 12.96 2.13
CA GLN A 47 -15.95 13.98 1.15
C GLN A 47 -14.53 14.50 1.46
N PRO A 48 -13.70 14.76 0.46
CA PRO A 48 -12.40 15.37 0.69
C PRO A 48 -12.55 16.73 1.41
N GLU A 49 -11.70 16.96 2.38
CA GLU A 49 -11.56 18.28 3.00
C GLU A 49 -11.01 19.29 1.97
N PRO A 50 -11.27 20.60 2.15
CA PRO A 50 -10.71 21.61 1.27
C PRO A 50 -9.18 21.49 1.14
N GLY A 51 -8.69 21.43 -0.09
CA GLY A 51 -7.27 21.31 -0.38
C GLY A 51 -6.70 19.89 -0.32
N ARG A 52 -7.47 18.88 0.09
CA ARG A 52 -7.03 17.47 0.19
C ARG A 52 -7.77 16.57 -0.80
N ALA A 53 -7.23 15.41 -1.02
CA ALA A 53 -7.91 14.30 -1.67
C ALA A 53 -8.32 13.24 -0.63
N TRP A 54 -9.14 12.28 -1.04
CA TRP A 54 -9.53 11.14 -0.22
C TRP A 54 -9.22 9.84 -0.95
N VAL A 55 -8.61 8.89 -0.26
CA VAL A 55 -8.27 7.58 -0.82
C VAL A 55 -9.00 6.48 -0.04
N TYR A 56 -9.75 5.65 -0.75
CA TYR A 56 -10.34 4.43 -0.21
C TYR A 56 -9.51 3.22 -0.57
N PHE A 57 -9.28 2.38 0.42
CA PHE A 57 -8.65 1.07 0.30
C PHE A 57 -9.71 0.00 0.53
N ILE A 58 -9.92 -0.83 -0.47
CA ILE A 58 -10.92 -1.90 -0.45
C ILE A 58 -10.19 -3.22 -0.52
N GLN A 59 -10.56 -4.17 0.31
CA GLN A 59 -10.08 -5.54 0.19
C GLN A 59 -11.24 -6.45 -0.17
N GLU A 60 -11.12 -7.11 -1.31
CA GLU A 60 -12.02 -8.19 -1.67
C GLU A 60 -11.46 -9.53 -1.18
N LYS A 61 -12.35 -10.36 -0.64
CA LYS A 61 -12.01 -11.72 -0.26
C LYS A 61 -11.69 -12.53 -1.53
N GLY A 62 -10.46 -12.98 -1.66
CA GLY A 62 -10.11 -14.02 -2.62
C GLY A 62 -10.73 -15.35 -2.23
N SER A 63 -10.86 -16.29 -3.18
CA SER A 63 -11.57 -17.58 -3.02
C SER A 63 -11.12 -18.39 -1.80
N ASP A 64 -9.86 -18.26 -1.38
CA ASP A 64 -9.25 -19.10 -0.34
C ASP A 64 -8.63 -18.29 0.83
N ALA A 65 -8.85 -16.97 0.87
CA ALA A 65 -8.24 -16.07 1.84
C ALA A 65 -9.13 -15.88 3.08
N LEU A 66 -9.26 -16.90 3.93
CA LEU A 66 -9.96 -16.77 5.21
C LEU A 66 -9.07 -16.04 6.22
N GLY A 67 -9.59 -14.93 6.80
CA GLY A 67 -8.97 -14.25 7.92
C GLY A 67 -7.68 -13.47 7.60
N VAL A 68 -7.43 -13.19 6.31
CA VAL A 68 -6.23 -12.44 5.90
C VAL A 68 -6.38 -10.96 6.24
N THR A 69 -5.36 -10.43 6.89
CA THR A 69 -5.18 -8.99 7.13
C THR A 69 -4.19 -8.46 6.10
N THR A 70 -4.58 -7.39 5.41
CA THR A 70 -3.73 -6.67 4.47
C THR A 70 -3.42 -5.30 5.04
N MET A 71 -2.18 -5.04 5.35
CA MET A 71 -1.70 -3.74 5.80
C MET A 71 -1.51 -2.83 4.58
N ILE A 72 -1.86 -1.57 4.74
CA ILE A 72 -1.69 -0.54 3.72
C ILE A 72 -0.69 0.50 4.21
N GLY A 73 0.35 0.68 3.41
CA GLY A 73 1.34 1.75 3.57
C GLY A 73 1.14 2.83 2.51
N LEU A 74 1.46 4.05 2.87
CA LEU A 74 1.45 5.22 2.01
C LEU A 74 2.68 6.06 2.36
N ASP A 75 3.53 6.32 1.38
CA ASP A 75 4.73 7.15 1.52
C ASP A 75 5.62 6.76 2.70
N GLY A 76 5.87 5.47 2.86
CA GLY A 76 6.70 4.93 3.92
C GLY A 76 6.05 4.87 5.31
N THR A 77 4.75 5.09 5.41
CA THR A 77 4.01 5.05 6.68
C THR A 77 2.81 4.09 6.57
N TRP A 78 2.63 3.22 7.57
CA TRP A 78 1.43 2.38 7.66
C TRP A 78 0.23 3.23 8.03
N VAL A 79 -0.78 3.29 7.15
CA VAL A 79 -1.98 4.11 7.34
C VAL A 79 -3.17 3.31 7.84
N GLY A 80 -3.10 1.98 7.80
CA GLY A 80 -4.16 1.11 8.32
C GLY A 80 -4.07 -0.31 7.78
N ALA A 81 -5.11 -1.09 8.07
CA ALA A 81 -5.23 -2.46 7.58
C ALA A 81 -6.68 -2.85 7.34
N ASN A 82 -6.90 -3.68 6.33
CA ASN A 82 -8.15 -4.35 6.04
C ASN A 82 -8.12 -5.81 6.49
N LYS A 83 -9.25 -6.36 6.86
CA LYS A 83 -9.42 -7.77 7.20
C LYS A 83 -10.63 -8.35 6.49
N ASN A 84 -10.43 -9.43 5.73
CA ASN A 84 -11.49 -10.01 4.88
C ASN A 84 -12.04 -8.99 3.86
N SER A 85 -13.32 -9.12 3.51
CA SER A 85 -14.01 -8.11 2.70
C SER A 85 -14.32 -6.90 3.58
N SER A 86 -13.54 -5.85 3.45
CA SER A 86 -13.70 -4.61 4.21
C SER A 86 -13.04 -3.43 3.49
N TYR A 87 -13.29 -2.23 3.97
CA TYR A 87 -12.68 -1.02 3.45
C TYR A 87 -12.32 -0.05 4.57
N PHE A 88 -11.42 0.88 4.29
CA PHE A 88 -11.24 2.11 5.06
C PHE A 88 -10.78 3.23 4.13
N GLY A 89 -10.73 4.45 4.61
CA GLY A 89 -10.27 5.58 3.81
C GLY A 89 -9.46 6.56 4.64
N VAL A 90 -8.57 7.29 3.97
CA VAL A 90 -7.72 8.32 4.56
C VAL A 90 -7.67 9.57 3.68
N PRO A 91 -7.53 10.75 4.28
CA PRO A 91 -7.21 11.95 3.52
C PRO A 91 -5.73 11.94 3.11
N VAL A 92 -5.44 12.48 1.92
CA VAL A 92 -4.08 12.64 1.42
C VAL A 92 -3.86 14.05 0.87
N GLU A 93 -2.63 14.54 0.91
CA GLU A 93 -2.27 15.79 0.29
C GLU A 93 -2.26 15.65 -1.25
N PRO A 94 -2.46 16.71 -2.03
CA PRO A 94 -2.22 16.65 -3.47
C PRO A 94 -0.75 16.39 -3.79
N GLY A 95 -0.48 15.57 -4.81
CA GLY A 95 0.87 15.23 -5.23
C GLY A 95 1.03 13.76 -5.60
N GLU A 96 2.28 13.37 -5.83
CA GLU A 96 2.64 11.99 -6.12
C GLU A 96 2.75 11.18 -4.83
N HIS A 97 2.16 9.99 -4.84
CA HIS A 97 2.12 9.07 -3.70
C HIS A 97 2.54 7.67 -4.10
N HIS A 98 3.28 7.03 -3.22
CA HIS A 98 3.67 5.63 -3.31
C HIS A 98 2.90 4.80 -2.30
N MET A 99 2.19 3.80 -2.79
CA MET A 99 1.32 2.95 -1.99
C MET A 99 1.81 1.51 -1.98
N CYS A 100 1.67 0.88 -0.84
CA CYS A 100 1.97 -0.52 -0.61
C CYS A 100 0.77 -1.22 0.03
N ALA A 101 0.47 -2.41 -0.45
CA ALA A 101 -0.32 -3.38 0.29
C ALA A 101 0.59 -4.56 0.67
N ASN A 102 0.56 -4.98 1.92
CA ASN A 102 1.37 -6.09 2.42
C ASN A 102 0.49 -7.08 3.18
N VAL A 103 0.48 -8.31 2.71
CA VAL A 103 -0.21 -9.40 3.38
C VAL A 103 0.80 -10.26 4.14
N GLN A 104 0.54 -10.45 5.43
CA GLN A 104 1.27 -11.39 6.27
C GLN A 104 0.35 -12.56 6.61
N SER A 105 0.74 -13.73 6.19
CA SER A 105 0.02 -14.95 6.51
C SER A 105 1.02 -16.07 6.84
N TYR A 106 0.54 -17.12 7.47
CA TYR A 106 1.34 -18.32 7.69
C TYR A 106 1.79 -19.00 6.38
N ARG A 107 1.20 -18.63 5.24
CA ARG A 107 1.54 -19.11 3.90
C ARG A 107 2.52 -18.20 3.15
N GLY A 108 3.13 -17.22 3.84
CA GLY A 108 4.14 -16.33 3.28
C GLY A 108 3.69 -14.87 3.22
N HIS A 109 4.57 -14.07 2.66
CA HIS A 109 4.37 -12.62 2.49
C HIS A 109 4.13 -12.33 1.01
N ALA A 110 3.23 -11.40 0.73
CA ALA A 110 3.03 -10.85 -0.59
C ALA A 110 2.89 -9.33 -0.49
N VAL A 111 3.53 -8.63 -1.41
CA VAL A 111 3.53 -7.17 -1.48
C VAL A 111 3.03 -6.75 -2.84
N GLY A 112 2.07 -5.83 -2.85
CA GLY A 112 1.62 -5.10 -4.04
C GLY A 112 2.02 -3.64 -3.93
N LEU A 113 2.54 -3.06 -5.01
CA LEU A 113 2.96 -1.65 -5.05
C LEU A 113 2.22 -0.93 -6.18
N VAL A 114 1.87 0.31 -5.93
CA VAL A 114 1.29 1.22 -6.93
C VAL A 114 1.70 2.65 -6.59
N HIS A 115 1.84 3.49 -7.60
CA HIS A 115 1.96 4.93 -7.44
C HIS A 115 0.79 5.63 -8.13
N PHE A 116 0.43 6.81 -7.64
CA PHE A 116 -0.62 7.64 -8.21
C PHE A 116 -0.39 9.10 -7.87
N THR A 117 -1.01 9.99 -8.65
CA THR A 117 -1.01 11.41 -8.37
C THR A 117 -2.38 11.83 -7.83
N ALA A 118 -2.41 12.40 -6.64
CA ALA A 118 -3.63 12.92 -6.01
C ALA A 118 -3.86 14.38 -6.39
N GLU A 119 -5.11 14.73 -6.68
CA GLU A 119 -5.57 16.08 -6.92
C GLU A 119 -6.54 16.51 -5.83
N ALA A 120 -6.46 17.76 -5.39
CA ALA A 120 -7.37 18.32 -4.39
C ALA A 120 -8.85 18.15 -4.79
N GLY A 121 -9.68 17.74 -3.84
CA GLY A 121 -11.12 17.53 -4.04
C GLY A 121 -11.49 16.23 -4.75
N LYS A 122 -10.51 15.40 -5.14
CA LYS A 122 -10.76 14.11 -5.80
C LYS A 122 -10.83 12.96 -4.79
N VAL A 123 -11.56 11.91 -5.18
CA VAL A 123 -11.65 10.65 -4.45
C VAL A 123 -11.06 9.55 -5.32
N TYR A 124 -10.16 8.77 -4.74
CA TYR A 124 -9.48 7.64 -5.37
C TYR A 124 -9.88 6.35 -4.69
N TYR A 125 -9.96 5.28 -5.47
CA TYR A 125 -10.32 3.96 -5.00
C TYR A 125 -9.26 2.95 -5.43
N PHE A 126 -8.74 2.19 -4.46
CA PHE A 126 -7.80 1.11 -4.71
C PHE A 126 -8.32 -0.19 -4.14
N ASN A 127 -8.17 -1.25 -4.91
CA ASN A 127 -8.58 -2.59 -4.50
C ASN A 127 -7.35 -3.46 -4.30
N ALA A 128 -7.30 -4.14 -3.15
CA ALA A 128 -6.34 -5.16 -2.82
C ALA A 128 -7.02 -6.53 -2.83
N ARG A 129 -6.52 -7.48 -3.61
CA ARG A 129 -7.02 -8.84 -3.67
C ARG A 129 -5.91 -9.85 -3.45
N VAL A 130 -6.09 -10.70 -2.46
CA VAL A 130 -5.17 -11.80 -2.17
C VAL A 130 -5.69 -13.08 -2.81
N VAL A 131 -4.86 -13.74 -3.59
CA VAL A 131 -5.16 -15.02 -4.24
C VAL A 131 -4.06 -16.00 -3.87
N TYR A 132 -4.42 -17.21 -3.46
CA TYR A 132 -3.46 -18.27 -3.25
C TYR A 132 -3.32 -19.10 -4.53
N GLY A 133 -2.09 -19.14 -5.05
CA GLY A 133 -1.72 -19.96 -6.19
C GLY A 133 -1.35 -21.39 -5.79
N GLU A 134 -0.73 -22.11 -6.72
CA GLU A 134 -0.15 -23.43 -6.47
C GLU A 134 0.83 -23.37 -5.29
N GLN A 135 0.90 -24.46 -4.50
CA GLN A 135 1.68 -24.55 -3.27
C GLN A 135 1.28 -23.52 -2.19
N ALA A 136 0.06 -22.98 -2.27
CA ALA A 136 -0.49 -22.01 -1.33
C ALA A 136 0.33 -20.71 -1.17
N LYS A 137 1.11 -20.33 -2.18
CA LYS A 137 1.80 -19.03 -2.20
C LYS A 137 0.77 -17.91 -2.34
N ALA A 138 0.87 -16.92 -1.47
CA ALA A 138 0.06 -15.72 -1.56
C ALA A 138 0.53 -14.83 -2.73
N ASN A 139 -0.42 -14.39 -3.56
CA ASN A 139 -0.22 -13.33 -4.53
C ASN A 139 -1.14 -12.17 -4.16
N LEU A 140 -0.63 -10.96 -4.19
CA LEU A 140 -1.38 -9.76 -3.84
C LEU A 140 -1.44 -8.84 -5.06
N PHE A 141 -2.65 -8.55 -5.49
CA PHE A 141 -2.94 -7.57 -6.53
C PHE A 141 -3.40 -6.29 -5.86
N LEU A 142 -2.74 -5.19 -6.16
CA LEU A 142 -3.11 -3.85 -5.74
C LEU A 142 -3.24 -2.98 -6.98
N GLY A 143 -4.35 -2.29 -7.13
CA GLY A 143 -4.57 -1.42 -8.29
C GLY A 143 -5.76 -0.49 -8.12
N ALA A 144 -5.85 0.50 -8.99
CA ALA A 144 -7.00 1.39 -9.04
C ALA A 144 -8.28 0.60 -9.35
N ALA A 145 -9.35 0.91 -8.64
CA ALA A 145 -10.68 0.34 -8.85
C ALA A 145 -11.56 1.30 -9.63
N ASP A 146 -12.46 0.76 -10.44
CA ASP A 146 -13.54 1.53 -11.04
C ASP A 146 -14.41 2.16 -9.95
N SER A 147 -14.82 3.42 -10.14
CA SER A 147 -15.50 4.20 -9.12
C SER A 147 -16.87 3.63 -8.74
N ASP A 148 -17.61 3.08 -9.69
CA ASP A 148 -18.96 2.56 -9.44
C ASP A 148 -18.88 1.19 -8.76
N GLN A 149 -17.95 0.34 -9.20
CA GLN A 149 -17.64 -0.90 -8.53
C GLN A 149 -17.16 -0.66 -7.09
N ALA A 150 -16.29 0.31 -6.88
CA ALA A 150 -15.77 0.67 -5.56
C ALA A 150 -16.87 1.14 -4.61
N LYS A 151 -17.76 2.03 -5.06
CA LYS A 151 -18.91 2.49 -4.28
C LYS A 151 -19.86 1.36 -3.90
N TYR A 152 -20.12 0.43 -4.84
CA TYR A 152 -20.92 -0.76 -4.57
C TYR A 152 -20.29 -1.64 -3.48
N LEU A 153 -18.98 -1.88 -3.55
CA LEU A 153 -18.26 -2.65 -2.55
C LEU A 153 -18.25 -1.96 -1.18
N ILE A 154 -18.02 -0.65 -1.13
CA ILE A 154 -18.05 0.13 0.11
C ILE A 154 -19.45 0.08 0.75
N ALA A 155 -20.50 0.17 -0.04
CA ALA A 155 -21.88 0.05 0.47
C ALA A 155 -22.20 -1.36 0.99
N SER A 156 -21.48 -2.38 0.54
CA SER A 156 -21.72 -3.78 0.88
C SER A 156 -20.81 -4.30 1.99
N PHE A 157 -19.65 -3.68 2.19
CA PHE A 157 -18.61 -4.15 3.12
C PHE A 157 -18.62 -3.37 4.43
N PRO A 158 -18.18 -3.98 5.55
CA PRO A 158 -17.97 -3.29 6.80
C PRO A 158 -16.73 -2.35 6.71
N LEU A 159 -16.78 -1.27 7.50
CA LEU A 159 -15.64 -0.41 7.71
C LEU A 159 -14.59 -1.12 8.57
N SER A 160 -13.35 -1.07 8.11
CA SER A 160 -12.19 -1.58 8.86
C SER A 160 -11.66 -0.50 9.79
N VAL A 161 -11.67 -0.77 11.08
CA VAL A 161 -11.08 0.08 12.12
C VAL A 161 -9.84 -0.62 12.63
N SER A 162 -8.67 -0.11 12.27
CA SER A 162 -7.39 -0.74 12.59
C SER A 162 -6.56 0.09 13.57
N THR A 163 -5.91 -0.58 14.50
CA THR A 163 -4.97 0.04 15.46
C THR A 163 -3.65 -0.74 15.43
N PRO A 164 -2.48 -0.07 15.39
CA PRO A 164 -1.20 -0.74 15.52
C PRO A 164 -1.13 -1.53 16.84
N GLU A 165 -0.61 -2.75 16.77
CA GLU A 165 -0.26 -3.53 17.96
C GLU A 165 1.08 -3.05 18.51
N LYS A 166 1.19 -3.00 19.82
CA LYS A 166 2.42 -2.59 20.51
C LYS A 166 3.35 -3.78 20.71
#